data_c1da7c326d3ad4e06b4159f880ab2a92
#
_entry.id   c1da7c326d3ad4e06b4159f880ab2a92
#
_cell.length_a   1.000
_cell.length_b   1.000
_cell.length_c   1.000
_cell.angle_alpha   90.00
_cell.angle_beta   90.00
_cell.angle_gamma   90.00
#
_symmetry.space_group_name_H-M   'P 1'
#
loop_
_entity.id
_entity.type
_entity.pdbx_description
1 polymer ?
#
loop_
_entity_poly.entity_id
_entity_poly.type
_entity_poly.pdbx_seq_one_letter_code
_entity_poly.pdbx_strand_id
1 'polypeptide(L)'
;DGKPCIDQSNMWLPPTVGTLVKLKAGEHQVQVLCKSNNTPKLSWKLSDNITTFRSPVAKSLDYVVFYGPSADSVIASYRKLSGNVPMLPQWAYGFWQCRERYTSGTHLVETVKEFRKRNLPLDVIVQDWQYWGDRGWGVPQFDEKNYSNPSAFIKELHNLNAHFNISIWSNPDKNSTIGKEYVTKNRFIPDTKWLDYFNPETRKEYWNTLKVNMLDNGVDSWWMDAVEPENDALKGTKTHIGAGDFYRLTYPLMVSRAVYEGQREATSEKRVCILTRSAFSGQQRYGIINWS
;
A
#
# COMPACT_ATOMS: atom_id res chain seq x y z
N ASP A 1 -31.71 -2.82 -22.26
CA ASP A 1 -32.13 -3.47 -23.54
C ASP A 1 -31.47 -4.84 -23.71
N GLY A 2 -31.26 -5.57 -22.60
CA GLY A 2 -30.83 -6.96 -22.61
C GLY A 2 -29.33 -7.21 -22.87
N LYS A 3 -28.51 -6.19 -23.05
CA LYS A 3 -27.08 -6.32 -23.22
C LYS A 3 -26.34 -5.99 -21.91
N PRO A 4 -25.48 -6.88 -21.38
CA PRO A 4 -24.63 -6.55 -20.24
C PRO A 4 -23.64 -5.45 -20.65
N CYS A 5 -23.58 -4.37 -19.88
CA CYS A 5 -22.66 -3.26 -20.10
C CYS A 5 -21.50 -3.29 -19.12
N ILE A 6 -21.72 -3.85 -17.94
CA ILE A 6 -20.73 -4.00 -16.89
C ILE A 6 -21.00 -5.34 -16.21
N ASP A 7 -19.95 -6.13 -16.00
CA ASP A 7 -19.94 -7.27 -15.08
C ASP A 7 -18.74 -7.09 -14.16
N GLN A 8 -19.00 -6.95 -12.86
CA GLN A 8 -17.98 -6.81 -11.83
C GLN A 8 -18.30 -7.74 -10.69
N SER A 9 -17.83 -8.96 -10.79
CA SER A 9 -17.98 -10.00 -9.78
C SER A 9 -16.83 -10.05 -8.77
N ASN A 10 -15.74 -9.34 -9.02
CA ASN A 10 -14.58 -9.34 -8.14
C ASN A 10 -14.83 -8.47 -6.90
N MET A 11 -14.89 -9.11 -5.74
CA MET A 11 -15.16 -8.46 -4.45
C MET A 11 -14.05 -7.49 -4.00
N TRP A 12 -12.86 -7.58 -4.57
CA TRP A 12 -11.72 -6.72 -4.25
C TRP A 12 -11.67 -5.43 -5.07
N LEU A 13 -12.50 -5.32 -6.11
CA LEU A 13 -12.60 -4.10 -6.89
C LEU A 13 -13.58 -3.11 -6.25
N PRO A 14 -13.40 -1.79 -6.46
CA PRO A 14 -14.34 -0.79 -5.97
C PRO A 14 -15.77 -1.07 -6.42
N PRO A 15 -16.77 -0.90 -5.57
CA PRO A 15 -18.17 -1.18 -5.91
C PRO A 15 -18.78 -0.14 -6.85
N THR A 16 -18.03 0.92 -7.17
CA THR A 16 -18.48 1.98 -8.09
C THR A 16 -17.88 1.74 -9.46
N VAL A 17 -18.71 1.51 -10.43
CA VAL A 17 -18.34 1.28 -11.83
C VAL A 17 -19.09 2.23 -12.74
N GLY A 18 -18.52 2.54 -13.89
CA GLY A 18 -19.14 3.40 -14.89
C GLY A 18 -18.80 2.96 -16.31
N THR A 19 -19.71 3.18 -17.24
CA THR A 19 -19.48 2.92 -18.66
C THR A 19 -20.17 3.98 -19.51
N LEU A 20 -19.65 4.16 -20.74
CA LEU A 20 -20.30 4.97 -21.75
C LEU A 20 -21.19 4.10 -22.63
N VAL A 21 -22.44 4.48 -22.77
CA VAL A 21 -23.41 3.75 -23.60
C VAL A 21 -23.97 4.68 -24.66
N LYS A 22 -23.89 4.24 -25.91
CA LYS A 22 -24.55 4.97 -27.02
C LYS A 22 -25.99 4.49 -27.17
N LEU A 23 -26.93 5.36 -26.87
CA LEU A 23 -28.35 5.08 -26.95
C LEU A 23 -29.03 5.92 -28.08
N LYS A 24 -30.06 5.38 -28.68
CA LYS A 24 -30.94 6.15 -29.55
C LYS A 24 -31.91 6.99 -28.71
N ALA A 25 -32.56 7.97 -29.29
CA ALA A 25 -33.65 8.68 -28.60
C ALA A 25 -34.80 7.70 -28.32
N GLY A 26 -35.40 7.76 -27.13
CA GLY A 26 -36.50 6.91 -26.70
C GLY A 26 -36.37 6.38 -25.29
N GLU A 27 -37.24 5.46 -24.93
CA GLU A 27 -37.22 4.79 -23.65
C GLU A 27 -36.21 3.62 -23.63
N HIS A 28 -35.49 3.49 -22.53
CA HIS A 28 -34.50 2.44 -22.31
C HIS A 28 -34.69 1.77 -20.95
N GLN A 29 -34.59 0.47 -20.95
CA GLN A 29 -34.63 -0.31 -19.71
C GLN A 29 -33.20 -0.56 -19.18
N VAL A 30 -32.97 -0.23 -17.92
CA VAL A 30 -31.72 -0.49 -17.20
C VAL A 30 -32.00 -1.45 -16.07
N GLN A 31 -31.24 -2.52 -16.01
CA GLN A 31 -31.31 -3.50 -14.92
C GLN A 31 -29.95 -3.57 -14.19
N VAL A 32 -30.00 -3.50 -12.87
CA VAL A 32 -28.82 -3.64 -12.00
C VAL A 32 -29.03 -4.84 -11.10
N LEU A 33 -28.12 -5.81 -11.17
CA LEU A 33 -28.13 -6.99 -10.32
C LEU A 33 -27.04 -6.84 -9.24
N CYS A 34 -27.42 -6.98 -7.99
CA CYS A 34 -26.50 -6.96 -6.84
C CYS A 34 -26.59 -8.25 -6.06
N LYS A 35 -25.45 -8.79 -5.64
CA LYS A 35 -25.39 -10.03 -4.82
C LYS A 35 -25.45 -9.80 -3.30
N SER A 36 -25.54 -8.55 -2.85
CA SER A 36 -25.51 -8.21 -1.44
C SER A 36 -26.76 -7.46 -1.01
N ASN A 37 -26.95 -7.28 0.27
CA ASN A 37 -28.01 -6.46 0.85
C ASN A 37 -27.83 -4.95 0.60
N ASN A 38 -26.89 -4.57 -0.27
CA ASN A 38 -26.63 -3.19 -0.63
C ASN A 38 -27.70 -2.69 -1.61
N THR A 39 -28.19 -1.51 -1.39
CA THR A 39 -29.08 -0.82 -2.32
C THR A 39 -28.25 -0.22 -3.46
N PRO A 40 -28.44 -0.66 -4.72
CA PRO A 40 -27.72 -0.08 -5.83
C PRO A 40 -28.16 1.36 -6.09
N LYS A 41 -27.20 2.22 -6.41
CA LYS A 41 -27.48 3.60 -6.85
C LYS A 41 -27.04 3.71 -8.31
N LEU A 42 -27.98 4.11 -9.16
CA LEU A 42 -27.72 4.41 -10.55
C LEU A 42 -27.71 5.93 -10.75
N SER A 43 -26.67 6.44 -11.37
CA SER A 43 -26.62 7.82 -11.85
C SER A 43 -26.24 7.81 -13.33
N TRP A 44 -26.81 8.72 -14.07
CA TRP A 44 -26.53 8.90 -15.51
C TRP A 44 -26.47 10.38 -15.87
N LYS A 45 -25.68 10.70 -16.85
CA LYS A 45 -25.64 12.03 -17.46
C LYS A 45 -25.33 11.91 -18.93
N LEU A 46 -25.77 12.92 -19.71
CA LEU A 46 -25.32 13.04 -21.08
C LEU A 46 -23.81 13.25 -21.14
N SER A 47 -23.12 12.58 -22.05
CA SER A 47 -21.74 12.88 -22.37
C SER A 47 -21.73 14.21 -23.16
N ASP A 48 -21.01 15.17 -22.64
CA ASP A 48 -20.80 16.49 -23.21
C ASP A 48 -19.30 16.83 -23.23
N ASN A 49 -18.97 18.00 -23.72
CA ASN A 49 -17.59 18.50 -23.72
C ASN A 49 -17.19 19.21 -22.40
N ILE A 50 -17.97 18.98 -21.34
CA ILE A 50 -17.74 19.62 -20.04
C ILE A 50 -16.99 18.68 -19.13
N THR A 51 -15.87 19.12 -18.60
CA THR A 51 -15.16 18.44 -17.50
C THR A 51 -15.69 18.93 -16.17
N THR A 52 -16.22 18.03 -15.36
CA THR A 52 -16.76 18.35 -14.04
C THR A 52 -15.87 17.80 -12.93
N PHE A 53 -15.38 18.68 -12.06
CA PHE A 53 -14.74 18.32 -10.79
C PHE A 53 -15.76 18.44 -9.67
N ARG A 54 -15.91 17.38 -8.90
CA ARG A 54 -16.84 17.34 -7.76
C ARG A 54 -16.19 16.72 -6.53
N SER A 55 -16.30 17.42 -5.42
CA SER A 55 -15.98 16.85 -4.11
C SER A 55 -17.12 17.17 -3.12
N PRO A 56 -17.61 16.17 -2.36
CA PRO A 56 -18.69 16.40 -1.37
C PRO A 56 -18.18 17.14 -0.12
N VAL A 57 -16.87 17.26 0.09
CA VAL A 57 -16.26 17.79 1.33
C VAL A 57 -15.31 18.96 1.09
N ALA A 58 -14.98 19.32 -0.15
CA ALA A 58 -14.05 20.39 -0.46
C ALA A 58 -14.61 21.76 -0.07
N LYS A 59 -13.74 22.62 0.49
CA LYS A 59 -14.02 24.04 0.77
C LYS A 59 -13.59 24.95 -0.39
N SER A 60 -12.63 24.50 -1.17
CA SER A 60 -12.09 25.20 -2.33
C SER A 60 -11.73 24.18 -3.42
N LEU A 61 -11.53 24.67 -4.63
CA LEU A 61 -11.00 23.90 -5.75
C LEU A 61 -9.70 24.56 -6.20
N ASP A 62 -8.60 23.85 -5.96
CA ASP A 62 -7.26 24.22 -6.45
C ASP A 62 -6.87 23.20 -7.52
N TYR A 63 -6.50 23.64 -8.69
CA TYR A 63 -6.09 22.75 -9.78
C TYR A 63 -4.94 23.33 -10.58
N VAL A 64 -4.17 22.44 -11.19
CA VAL A 64 -3.09 22.79 -12.10
C VAL A 64 -3.32 22.07 -13.43
N VAL A 65 -3.20 22.80 -14.53
CA VAL A 65 -3.25 22.23 -15.87
C VAL A 65 -1.82 22.14 -16.41
N PHE A 66 -1.41 20.96 -16.78
CA PHE A 66 -0.14 20.73 -17.45
C PHE A 66 -0.38 20.67 -18.95
N TYR A 67 0.29 21.53 -19.69
CA TYR A 67 0.26 21.60 -21.14
C TYR A 67 1.66 21.44 -21.72
N GLY A 68 1.77 20.74 -22.83
CA GLY A 68 3.05 20.56 -23.51
C GLY A 68 2.89 19.93 -24.88
N PRO A 69 3.95 20.00 -25.74
CA PRO A 69 3.90 19.47 -27.10
C PRO A 69 3.86 17.95 -27.18
N SER A 70 4.19 17.25 -26.08
CA SER A 70 4.19 15.80 -26.00
C SER A 70 3.76 15.30 -24.62
N ALA A 71 3.35 14.03 -24.53
CA ALA A 71 3.05 13.38 -23.25
C ALA A 71 4.23 13.44 -22.28
N ASP A 72 5.45 13.24 -22.77
CA ASP A 72 6.68 13.28 -21.97
C ASP A 72 6.89 14.64 -21.31
N SER A 73 6.64 15.74 -22.02
CA SER A 73 6.77 17.09 -21.48
C SER A 73 5.70 17.39 -20.42
N VAL A 74 4.49 16.89 -20.60
CA VAL A 74 3.39 16.99 -19.62
C VAL A 74 3.74 16.20 -18.36
N ILE A 75 4.18 14.96 -18.49
CA ILE A 75 4.62 14.11 -17.37
C ILE A 75 5.82 14.72 -16.65
N ALA A 76 6.79 15.27 -17.38
CA ALA A 76 7.95 15.93 -16.77
C ALA A 76 7.52 17.15 -15.94
N SER A 77 6.57 17.94 -16.42
CA SER A 77 6.00 19.08 -15.70
C SER A 77 5.24 18.65 -14.45
N TYR A 78 4.43 17.58 -14.55
CA TYR A 78 3.75 16.97 -13.41
C TYR A 78 4.77 16.51 -12.33
N ARG A 79 5.85 15.86 -12.74
CA ARG A 79 6.90 15.38 -11.82
C ARG A 79 7.63 16.53 -11.10
N LYS A 80 7.84 17.66 -11.74
CA LYS A 80 8.40 18.84 -11.07
C LYS A 80 7.55 19.30 -9.89
N LEU A 81 6.23 19.22 -10.02
CA LEU A 81 5.31 19.60 -8.95
C LEU A 81 5.13 18.48 -7.93
N SER A 82 4.91 17.25 -8.38
CA SER A 82 4.53 16.11 -7.51
C SER A 82 5.71 15.34 -6.93
N GLY A 83 6.93 15.60 -7.41
CA GLY A 83 8.17 14.95 -6.98
C GLY A 83 8.69 13.90 -7.98
N ASN A 84 10.01 13.77 -8.02
CA ASN A 84 10.70 12.82 -8.90
C ASN A 84 10.58 11.39 -8.36
N VAL A 85 10.57 10.41 -9.26
CA VAL A 85 10.67 9.00 -8.92
C VAL A 85 12.12 8.65 -8.62
N PRO A 86 12.45 8.12 -7.43
CA PRO A 86 13.79 7.63 -7.16
C PRO A 86 14.08 6.36 -7.98
N MET A 87 15.34 6.14 -8.28
CA MET A 87 15.77 4.90 -8.95
C MET A 87 15.61 3.73 -7.97
N LEU A 88 14.86 2.72 -8.36
CA LEU A 88 14.75 1.47 -7.62
C LEU A 88 16.05 0.65 -7.70
N PRO A 89 16.30 -0.28 -6.78
CA PRO A 89 17.39 -1.21 -6.88
C PRO A 89 17.21 -2.15 -8.09
N GLN A 90 18.32 -2.60 -8.70
CA GLN A 90 18.27 -3.41 -9.91
C GLN A 90 17.47 -4.70 -9.74
N TRP A 91 17.62 -5.38 -8.60
CA TRP A 91 16.92 -6.62 -8.29
C TRP A 91 15.39 -6.46 -8.20
N ALA A 92 14.89 -5.23 -8.02
CA ALA A 92 13.44 -4.97 -7.99
C ALA A 92 12.75 -5.25 -9.34
N TYR A 93 13.51 -5.29 -10.44
CA TYR A 93 13.02 -5.61 -11.78
C TYR A 93 13.13 -7.10 -12.13
N GLY A 94 13.59 -7.92 -11.18
CA GLY A 94 13.75 -9.36 -11.35
C GLY A 94 12.50 -10.14 -10.94
N PHE A 95 12.70 -11.45 -10.68
CA PHE A 95 11.62 -12.34 -10.30
C PHE A 95 11.40 -12.37 -8.78
N TRP A 96 10.16 -12.13 -8.35
CA TRP A 96 9.73 -12.15 -6.96
C TRP A 96 8.90 -13.39 -6.69
N GLN A 97 9.35 -14.24 -5.78
CA GLN A 97 8.63 -15.43 -5.35
C GLN A 97 7.89 -15.15 -4.05
N CYS A 98 6.58 -15.23 -4.12
CA CYS A 98 5.68 -15.15 -2.98
C CYS A 98 4.79 -16.39 -2.90
N ARG A 99 4.32 -16.68 -1.71
CA ARG A 99 3.17 -17.56 -1.47
C ARG A 99 2.44 -17.06 -0.23
N GLU A 100 1.20 -17.39 -0.07
CA GLU A 100 0.52 -17.21 1.19
C GLU A 100 1.16 -18.16 2.20
N ARG A 101 2.02 -17.71 2.76
CA ARG A 101 3.14 -17.49 3.67
C ARG A 101 4.09 -18.68 3.81
N TYR A 102 5.32 -18.34 3.93
CA TYR A 102 6.34 -19.21 4.48
C TYR A 102 6.19 -19.24 6.00
N THR A 103 6.35 -20.41 6.60
CA THR A 103 6.03 -20.63 8.02
C THR A 103 7.24 -20.49 8.93
N SER A 104 8.45 -20.34 8.39
CA SER A 104 9.69 -20.19 9.15
C SER A 104 10.82 -19.61 8.31
N GLY A 105 11.87 -19.11 8.98
CA GLY A 105 13.11 -18.69 8.31
C GLY A 105 13.76 -19.84 7.52
N THR A 106 13.75 -21.07 8.06
CA THR A 106 14.23 -22.27 7.36
C THR A 106 13.45 -22.52 6.07
N HIS A 107 12.12 -22.40 6.10
CA HIS A 107 11.28 -22.61 4.92
C HIS A 107 11.61 -21.59 3.80
N LEU A 108 11.88 -20.34 4.14
CA LEU A 108 12.34 -19.32 3.19
C LEU A 108 13.66 -19.74 2.52
N VAL A 109 14.65 -20.10 3.34
CA VAL A 109 15.98 -20.50 2.86
C VAL A 109 15.92 -21.74 1.98
N GLU A 110 15.22 -22.79 2.41
CA GLU A 110 15.07 -24.03 1.63
C GLU A 110 14.36 -23.79 0.29
N THR A 111 13.40 -22.87 0.26
CA THR A 111 12.75 -22.48 -1.00
C THR A 111 13.76 -21.88 -1.97
N VAL A 112 14.58 -20.93 -1.52
CA VAL A 112 15.61 -20.30 -2.37
C VAL A 112 16.66 -21.34 -2.82
N LYS A 113 17.09 -22.25 -1.94
CA LYS A 113 18.00 -23.34 -2.30
C LYS A 113 17.42 -24.22 -3.40
N GLU A 114 16.13 -24.52 -3.34
CA GLU A 114 15.48 -25.34 -4.37
C GLU A 114 15.43 -24.61 -5.74
N PHE A 115 15.19 -23.29 -5.76
CA PHE A 115 15.32 -22.49 -6.99
C PHE A 115 16.75 -22.58 -7.56
N ARG A 116 17.77 -22.44 -6.72
CA ARG A 116 19.19 -22.51 -7.14
C ARG A 116 19.55 -23.91 -7.66
N LYS A 117 19.12 -24.95 -6.96
CA LYS A 117 19.32 -26.35 -7.37
C LYS A 117 18.75 -26.66 -8.76
N ARG A 118 17.61 -26.04 -9.09
CA ARG A 118 16.95 -26.20 -10.40
C ARG A 118 17.44 -25.23 -11.45
N ASN A 119 18.42 -24.40 -11.15
CA ASN A 119 18.89 -23.31 -12.02
C ASN A 119 17.79 -22.35 -12.46
N LEU A 120 16.79 -22.12 -11.60
CA LEU A 120 15.74 -21.15 -11.84
C LEU A 120 16.14 -19.78 -11.28
N PRO A 121 15.91 -18.69 -12.04
CA PRO A 121 16.17 -17.35 -11.54
C PRO A 121 15.22 -16.98 -10.40
N LEU A 122 15.72 -16.24 -9.43
CA LEU A 122 14.97 -15.66 -8.33
C LEU A 122 15.79 -14.52 -7.76
N ASP A 123 15.19 -13.35 -7.69
CA ASP A 123 15.83 -12.13 -7.18
C ASP A 123 15.32 -11.76 -5.79
N VAL A 124 14.03 -11.97 -5.53
CA VAL A 124 13.40 -11.63 -4.26
C VAL A 124 12.54 -12.77 -3.74
N ILE A 125 12.70 -13.10 -2.47
CA ILE A 125 11.75 -13.94 -1.76
C ILE A 125 10.91 -13.07 -0.82
N VAL A 126 9.58 -13.29 -0.81
CA VAL A 126 8.62 -12.44 -0.12
C VAL A 126 8.01 -13.18 1.07
N GLN A 127 8.20 -12.65 2.27
CA GLN A 127 7.49 -13.10 3.46
C GLN A 127 6.16 -12.35 3.58
N ASP A 128 5.08 -13.09 3.50
CA ASP A 128 3.74 -12.61 3.74
C ASP A 128 3.41 -12.58 5.24
N TRP A 129 2.17 -12.33 5.59
CA TRP A 129 1.65 -12.12 6.94
C TRP A 129 1.94 -13.26 7.93
N GLN A 130 1.61 -13.04 9.21
CA GLN A 130 1.68 -13.99 10.34
C GLN A 130 3.09 -14.45 10.75
N TYR A 131 4.15 -13.80 10.26
CA TYR A 131 5.52 -14.03 10.75
C TYR A 131 5.71 -13.58 12.21
N TRP A 132 4.77 -12.84 12.73
CA TRP A 132 4.71 -12.36 14.12
C TRP A 132 4.16 -13.41 15.11
N GLY A 133 3.64 -14.57 14.63
CA GLY A 133 3.06 -15.63 15.48
C GLY A 133 1.97 -15.08 16.41
N ASP A 134 2.11 -15.39 17.69
CA ASP A 134 1.14 -15.02 18.74
C ASP A 134 1.33 -13.59 19.30
N ARG A 135 2.23 -12.78 18.71
CA ARG A 135 2.47 -11.39 19.16
C ARG A 135 1.33 -10.43 18.87
N GLY A 136 0.39 -10.80 18.01
CA GLY A 136 -0.75 -10.02 17.60
C GLY A 136 -0.68 -9.55 16.14
N TRP A 137 -1.83 -9.23 15.58
CA TRP A 137 -1.97 -8.83 14.18
C TRP A 137 -1.04 -7.66 13.80
N GLY A 138 -0.35 -7.81 12.68
CA GLY A 138 0.41 -6.73 12.04
C GLY A 138 1.59 -6.20 12.88
N VAL A 139 1.97 -6.89 13.96
CA VAL A 139 3.12 -6.52 14.78
C VAL A 139 4.41 -6.72 13.97
N PRO A 140 5.18 -5.66 13.70
CA PRO A 140 6.38 -5.77 12.89
C PRO A 140 7.55 -6.34 13.72
N GLN A 141 7.43 -7.60 14.10
CA GLN A 141 8.42 -8.34 14.87
C GLN A 141 8.29 -9.83 14.58
N PHE A 142 9.41 -10.49 14.33
CA PHE A 142 9.43 -11.93 14.07
C PHE A 142 9.05 -12.74 15.32
N ASP A 143 8.32 -13.83 15.11
CA ASP A 143 8.09 -14.87 16.10
C ASP A 143 9.39 -15.65 16.35
N GLU A 144 9.81 -15.72 17.62
CA GLU A 144 11.06 -16.37 18.00
C GLU A 144 11.05 -17.88 17.77
N LYS A 145 9.88 -18.51 17.82
CA LYS A 145 9.76 -19.97 17.65
C LYS A 145 10.09 -20.39 16.22
N ASN A 146 9.61 -19.66 15.24
CA ASN A 146 9.72 -20.03 13.83
C ASN A 146 10.80 -19.20 13.09
N TYR A 147 11.18 -18.06 13.64
CA TYR A 147 12.16 -17.14 13.06
C TYR A 147 13.19 -16.72 14.12
N SER A 148 13.80 -17.72 14.81
CA SER A 148 14.61 -17.54 16.00
C SER A 148 15.85 -16.64 15.81
N ASN A 149 16.37 -16.55 14.61
CA ASN A 149 17.52 -15.70 14.30
C ASN A 149 17.33 -15.02 12.94
N PRO A 150 16.56 -13.92 12.90
CA PRO A 150 16.24 -13.24 11.64
C PRO A 150 17.50 -12.84 10.85
N SER A 151 18.50 -12.28 11.51
CA SER A 151 19.73 -11.86 10.85
C SER A 151 20.48 -13.01 10.17
N ALA A 152 20.45 -14.21 10.78
CA ALA A 152 21.16 -15.36 10.24
C ALA A 152 20.49 -15.89 8.98
N PHE A 153 19.17 -16.13 8.99
CA PHE A 153 18.49 -16.65 7.80
C PHE A 153 18.44 -15.62 6.66
N ILE A 154 18.30 -14.32 6.97
CA ILE A 154 18.33 -13.27 5.95
C ILE A 154 19.73 -13.18 5.33
N LYS A 155 20.78 -13.27 6.13
CA LYS A 155 22.16 -13.36 5.62
C LYS A 155 22.36 -14.57 4.71
N GLU A 156 21.75 -15.72 5.03
CA GLU A 156 21.82 -16.91 4.20
C GLU A 156 21.08 -16.69 2.86
N LEU A 157 19.91 -16.02 2.86
CA LEU A 157 19.23 -15.61 1.63
C LEU A 157 20.13 -14.71 0.76
N HIS A 158 20.81 -13.74 1.37
CA HIS A 158 21.74 -12.87 0.66
C HIS A 158 22.93 -13.65 0.07
N ASN A 159 23.49 -14.62 0.81
CA ASN A 159 24.55 -15.50 0.32
C ASN A 159 24.08 -16.35 -0.88
N LEU A 160 22.80 -16.61 -0.99
CA LEU A 160 22.18 -17.29 -2.12
C LEU A 160 21.76 -16.30 -3.25
N ASN A 161 22.21 -15.04 -3.20
CA ASN A 161 21.83 -13.98 -4.11
C ASN A 161 20.31 -13.77 -4.23
N ALA A 162 19.60 -13.84 -3.10
CA ALA A 162 18.20 -13.50 -3.01
C ALA A 162 17.99 -12.35 -2.02
N HIS A 163 17.22 -11.35 -2.41
CA HIS A 163 16.79 -10.26 -1.53
C HIS A 163 15.53 -10.64 -0.77
N PHE A 164 15.31 -10.00 0.37
CA PHE A 164 14.21 -10.31 1.25
C PHE A 164 13.22 -9.17 1.36
N ASN A 165 11.98 -9.42 0.94
CA ASN A 165 10.83 -8.54 1.10
C ASN A 165 9.93 -9.04 2.22
N ILE A 166 9.38 -8.14 3.03
CA ILE A 166 8.46 -8.50 4.12
C ILE A 166 7.21 -7.65 4.12
N SER A 167 6.06 -8.27 4.36
CA SER A 167 4.80 -7.55 4.50
C SER A 167 4.72 -6.80 5.83
N ILE A 168 4.20 -5.58 5.79
CA ILE A 168 3.99 -4.71 6.95
C ILE A 168 2.62 -4.06 6.87
N TRP A 169 2.01 -3.87 8.04
CA TRP A 169 0.68 -3.26 8.15
C TRP A 169 0.71 -2.00 9.01
N SER A 170 -0.21 -1.08 8.72
CA SER A 170 -0.37 0.19 9.42
C SER A 170 -1.30 0.12 10.64
N ASN A 171 -1.72 -1.08 11.03
CA ASN A 171 -2.68 -1.33 12.10
C ASN A 171 -2.26 -2.46 13.05
N PRO A 172 -1.11 -2.34 13.74
CA PRO A 172 -0.66 -3.34 14.70
C PRO A 172 -1.68 -3.50 15.82
N ASP A 173 -1.83 -4.73 16.31
CA ASP A 173 -2.74 -5.04 17.43
C ASP A 173 -2.44 -4.19 18.66
N LYS A 174 -3.42 -3.42 19.10
CA LYS A 174 -3.35 -2.54 20.27
C LYS A 174 -3.01 -3.27 21.57
N ASN A 175 -3.32 -4.56 21.66
CA ASN A 175 -3.08 -5.38 22.84
C ASN A 175 -1.67 -5.99 22.86
N SER A 176 -0.96 -5.96 21.75
CA SER A 176 0.44 -6.38 21.69
C SER A 176 1.34 -5.46 22.53
N THR A 177 2.56 -5.89 22.82
CA THR A 177 3.54 -5.06 23.54
C THR A 177 3.78 -3.73 22.82
N ILE A 178 4.08 -3.81 21.52
CA ILE A 178 4.31 -2.63 20.66
C ILE A 178 3.03 -1.78 20.54
N GLY A 179 1.87 -2.42 20.38
CA GLY A 179 0.59 -1.72 20.30
C GLY A 179 0.23 -0.94 21.55
N LYS A 180 0.48 -1.49 22.73
CA LYS A 180 0.29 -0.80 24.01
C LYS A 180 1.15 0.45 24.15
N GLU A 181 2.38 0.42 23.65
CA GLU A 181 3.25 1.60 23.60
C GLU A 181 2.64 2.70 22.71
N TYR A 182 2.14 2.33 21.52
CA TYR A 182 1.46 3.28 20.63
C TYR A 182 0.16 3.83 21.26
N VAL A 183 -0.60 2.99 21.98
CA VAL A 183 -1.79 3.44 22.71
C VAL A 183 -1.43 4.46 23.79
N THR A 184 -0.41 4.15 24.62
CA THR A 184 0.04 5.05 25.71
C THR A 184 0.49 6.41 25.17
N LYS A 185 1.06 6.44 23.98
CA LYS A 185 1.55 7.66 23.32
C LYS A 185 0.50 8.33 22.41
N ASN A 186 -0.74 7.84 22.37
CA ASN A 186 -1.82 8.34 21.52
C ASN A 186 -1.45 8.35 20.02
N ARG A 187 -0.89 7.24 19.51
CA ARG A 187 -0.46 7.14 18.11
C ARG A 187 -1.53 6.60 17.17
N PHE A 188 -2.64 6.09 17.68
CA PHE A 188 -3.77 5.65 16.86
C PHE A 188 -4.72 6.81 16.56
N ILE A 189 -5.35 6.76 15.39
CA ILE A 189 -6.50 7.59 15.09
C ILE A 189 -7.63 7.17 16.06
N PRO A 190 -8.25 8.11 16.80
CA PRO A 190 -9.31 7.81 17.77
C PRO A 190 -10.38 6.88 17.19
N ASP A 191 -10.85 5.95 18.00
CA ASP A 191 -11.91 4.98 17.70
C ASP A 191 -11.63 4.06 16.50
N THR A 192 -10.37 3.97 16.06
CA THR A 192 -9.94 3.08 14.98
C THR A 192 -8.81 2.15 15.41
N LYS A 193 -8.52 1.16 14.55
CA LYS A 193 -7.33 0.30 14.69
C LYS A 193 -6.10 0.84 13.95
N TRP A 194 -6.17 2.00 13.32
CA TRP A 194 -5.16 2.53 12.41
C TRP A 194 -4.25 3.53 13.10
N LEU A 195 -2.93 3.42 12.89
CA LEU A 195 -1.98 4.42 13.36
C LEU A 195 -2.19 5.75 12.63
N ASP A 196 -2.00 6.86 13.33
CA ASP A 196 -2.15 8.20 12.76
C ASP A 196 -0.85 8.67 12.08
N TYR A 197 -0.62 8.26 10.85
CA TYR A 197 0.56 8.69 10.08
C TYR A 197 0.54 10.17 9.66
N PHE A 198 -0.57 10.88 9.87
CA PHE A 198 -0.58 12.33 9.72
C PHE A 198 0.25 13.01 10.84
N ASN A 199 0.40 12.33 11.98
CA ASN A 199 1.27 12.77 13.08
C ASN A 199 2.74 12.41 12.78
N PRO A 200 3.67 13.41 12.74
CA PRO A 200 5.09 13.17 12.51
C PRO A 200 5.73 12.21 13.52
N GLU A 201 5.32 12.31 14.80
CA GLU A 201 5.83 11.44 15.86
C GLU A 201 5.44 9.97 15.63
N THR A 202 4.20 9.74 15.16
CA THR A 202 3.77 8.37 14.81
C THR A 202 4.63 7.81 13.68
N ARG A 203 4.91 8.60 12.64
CA ARG A 203 5.79 8.18 11.54
C ARG A 203 7.18 7.80 12.03
N LYS A 204 7.77 8.63 12.86
CA LYS A 204 9.09 8.39 13.44
C LYS A 204 9.13 7.14 14.31
N GLU A 205 8.15 6.95 15.18
CA GLU A 205 8.10 5.78 16.07
C GLU A 205 7.84 4.48 15.30
N TYR A 206 6.92 4.51 14.34
CA TYR A 206 6.68 3.36 13.48
C TYR A 206 7.94 2.96 12.70
N TRP A 207 8.62 3.95 12.11
CA TRP A 207 9.88 3.69 11.43
C TRP A 207 10.93 3.10 12.38
N ASN A 208 11.10 3.65 13.57
CA ASN A 208 12.03 3.10 14.56
C ASN A 208 11.72 1.62 14.89
N THR A 209 10.45 1.27 15.00
CA THR A 209 10.04 -0.12 15.20
C THR A 209 10.44 -1.01 14.01
N LEU A 210 10.22 -0.56 12.78
CA LEU A 210 10.65 -1.27 11.58
C LEU A 210 12.17 -1.37 11.49
N LYS A 211 12.87 -0.30 11.79
CA LYS A 211 14.35 -0.29 11.77
C LYS A 211 14.93 -1.36 12.69
N VAL A 212 14.57 -1.32 13.95
CA VAL A 212 15.16 -2.22 14.97
C VAL A 212 14.78 -3.68 14.71
N ASN A 213 13.52 -3.96 14.38
CA ASN A 213 13.04 -5.33 14.26
C ASN A 213 13.27 -5.95 12.87
N MET A 214 13.44 -5.13 11.83
CA MET A 214 13.47 -5.60 10.44
C MET A 214 14.72 -5.14 9.68
N LEU A 215 14.92 -3.83 9.50
CA LEU A 215 16.04 -3.31 8.71
C LEU A 215 17.39 -3.76 9.28
N ASP A 216 17.59 -3.63 10.58
CA ASP A 216 18.84 -4.00 11.27
C ASP A 216 19.09 -5.52 11.23
N ASN A 217 18.05 -6.32 10.95
CA ASN A 217 18.16 -7.75 10.68
C ASN A 217 18.48 -8.09 9.20
N GLY A 218 18.46 -7.10 8.31
CA GLY A 218 18.87 -7.27 6.92
C GLY A 218 17.73 -7.19 5.89
N VAL A 219 16.48 -6.92 6.27
CA VAL A 219 15.35 -6.74 5.33
C VAL A 219 15.71 -5.72 4.25
N ASP A 220 15.37 -6.03 2.99
CA ASP A 220 15.74 -5.22 1.83
C ASP A 220 14.60 -4.34 1.31
N SER A 221 13.36 -4.78 1.46
CA SER A 221 12.20 -4.07 0.93
C SER A 221 10.92 -4.36 1.72
N TRP A 222 9.90 -3.55 1.47
CA TRP A 222 8.67 -3.50 2.24
C TRP A 222 7.47 -3.79 1.35
N TRP A 223 6.59 -4.67 1.79
CA TRP A 223 5.27 -4.84 1.21
C TRP A 223 4.24 -4.22 2.16
N MET A 224 3.79 -3.02 1.82
CA MET A 224 2.78 -2.29 2.59
C MET A 224 1.39 -2.70 2.10
N ASP A 225 0.79 -3.65 2.82
CA ASP A 225 -0.54 -4.13 2.51
C ASP A 225 -1.62 -3.38 3.30
N ALA A 226 -2.83 -3.27 2.72
CA ALA A 226 -4.02 -2.70 3.34
C ALA A 226 -3.82 -1.28 3.94
N VAL A 227 -3.02 -0.45 3.27
CA VAL A 227 -2.74 0.93 3.74
C VAL A 227 -3.68 1.99 3.14
N GLU A 228 -4.84 1.61 2.65
CA GLU A 228 -5.89 2.53 2.16
C GLU A 228 -6.46 3.48 3.23
N PRO A 229 -6.90 3.12 4.45
CA PRO A 229 -7.31 1.83 5.05
C PRO A 229 -8.59 1.22 4.47
N GLU A 230 -8.69 -0.11 4.61
CA GLU A 230 -9.82 -0.87 4.06
C GLU A 230 -11.19 -0.38 4.57
N ASN A 231 -12.22 -0.57 3.73
CA ASN A 231 -13.61 -0.25 4.03
C ASN A 231 -13.87 1.23 4.40
N ASP A 232 -13.06 2.14 3.86
CA ASP A 232 -13.16 3.59 4.13
C ASP A 232 -13.15 3.90 5.66
N ALA A 233 -12.34 3.16 6.41
CA ALA A 233 -12.35 3.14 7.88
C ALA A 233 -12.00 4.47 8.54
N LEU A 234 -11.48 5.45 7.80
CA LEU A 234 -11.17 6.79 8.32
C LEU A 234 -12.25 7.82 8.03
N LYS A 235 -13.34 7.43 7.40
CA LYS A 235 -14.48 8.32 7.20
C LYS A 235 -15.12 8.66 8.55
N GLY A 236 -15.42 9.95 8.76
CA GLY A 236 -16.02 10.43 10.00
C GLY A 236 -15.07 10.48 11.22
N THR A 237 -13.80 10.10 11.06
CA THR A 237 -12.81 10.13 12.14
C THR A 237 -12.12 11.49 12.26
N LYS A 238 -11.31 11.64 13.30
CA LYS A 238 -10.46 12.82 13.52
C LYS A 238 -8.98 12.40 13.48
N THR A 239 -8.26 12.85 12.47
CA THR A 239 -6.81 12.67 12.37
C THR A 239 -6.06 13.81 13.04
N HIS A 240 -4.73 13.67 13.17
CA HIS A 240 -3.86 14.71 13.73
C HIS A 240 -4.00 16.06 13.02
N ILE A 241 -4.23 16.08 11.71
CA ILE A 241 -4.33 17.31 10.91
C ILE A 241 -5.77 17.77 10.65
N GLY A 242 -6.78 17.04 11.12
CA GLY A 242 -8.18 17.42 10.96
C GLY A 242 -9.12 16.27 10.67
N ALA A 243 -10.30 16.59 10.14
CA ALA A 243 -11.33 15.58 9.86
C ALA A 243 -10.88 14.56 8.81
N GLY A 244 -11.08 13.28 9.09
CA GLY A 244 -10.73 12.18 8.19
C GLY A 244 -11.41 12.29 6.82
N ASP A 245 -12.62 12.85 6.77
CA ASP A 245 -13.32 13.08 5.50
C ASP A 245 -12.52 13.92 4.49
N PHE A 246 -11.69 14.85 4.97
CA PHE A 246 -10.83 15.67 4.11
C PHE A 246 -9.52 14.98 3.73
N TYR A 247 -8.94 14.19 4.65
CA TYR A 247 -7.53 13.76 4.53
C TYR A 247 -7.34 12.27 4.29
N ARG A 248 -8.36 11.42 4.56
CA ARG A 248 -8.22 9.96 4.57
C ARG A 248 -7.62 9.36 3.29
N LEU A 249 -7.94 9.92 2.12
CA LEU A 249 -7.42 9.40 0.85
C LEU A 249 -5.90 9.60 0.68
N THR A 250 -5.29 10.49 1.47
CA THR A 250 -3.84 10.71 1.47
C THR A 250 -3.10 9.79 2.46
N TYR A 251 -3.80 8.92 3.16
CA TYR A 251 -3.21 8.04 4.16
C TYR A 251 -2.07 7.16 3.60
N PRO A 252 -2.22 6.48 2.44
CA PRO A 252 -1.13 5.68 1.87
C PRO A 252 0.11 6.51 1.54
N LEU A 253 -0.06 7.77 1.15
CA LEU A 253 1.05 8.70 0.94
C LEU A 253 1.83 8.92 2.26
N MET A 254 1.14 9.07 3.40
CA MET A 254 1.77 9.30 4.69
C MET A 254 2.47 8.05 5.24
N VAL A 255 1.91 6.86 5.01
CA VAL A 255 2.58 5.59 5.35
C VAL A 255 3.86 5.41 4.51
N SER A 256 3.76 5.62 3.19
CA SER A 256 4.93 5.55 2.30
C SER A 256 6.02 6.55 2.69
N ARG A 257 5.62 7.76 3.07
CA ARG A 257 6.51 8.78 3.58
C ARG A 257 7.28 8.32 4.82
N ALA A 258 6.59 7.71 5.79
CA ALA A 258 7.21 7.22 7.02
C ALA A 258 8.32 6.21 6.73
N VAL A 259 8.05 5.24 5.85
CA VAL A 259 9.01 4.18 5.50
C VAL A 259 10.16 4.72 4.67
N TYR A 260 9.86 5.52 3.63
CA TYR A 260 10.88 6.06 2.74
C TYR A 260 11.84 7.02 3.45
N GLU A 261 11.30 8.07 4.10
CA GLU A 261 12.11 9.07 4.78
C GLU A 261 12.92 8.43 5.91
N GLY A 262 12.29 7.56 6.71
CA GLY A 262 12.97 6.86 7.78
C GLY A 262 14.12 5.97 7.30
N GLN A 263 13.94 5.20 6.23
CA GLN A 263 15.03 4.39 5.66
C GLN A 263 16.14 5.27 5.09
N ARG A 264 15.80 6.38 4.42
CA ARG A 264 16.82 7.31 3.87
C ARG A 264 17.64 8.00 4.95
N GLU A 265 17.03 8.29 6.11
CA GLU A 265 17.75 8.80 7.28
C GLU A 265 18.66 7.72 7.91
N ALA A 266 18.18 6.46 7.93
CA ALA A 266 18.93 5.37 8.55
C ALA A 266 20.13 4.89 7.71
N THR A 267 20.02 4.92 6.38
CA THR A 267 21.09 4.46 5.48
C THR A 267 21.03 5.08 4.09
N SER A 268 22.21 5.38 3.54
CA SER A 268 22.39 5.78 2.14
C SER A 268 22.71 4.59 1.21
N GLU A 269 23.09 3.44 1.75
CA GLU A 269 23.60 2.29 1.00
C GLU A 269 22.51 1.46 0.32
N LYS A 270 21.31 1.40 0.94
CA LYS A 270 20.18 0.67 0.37
C LYS A 270 19.18 1.63 -0.27
N ARG A 271 18.86 1.42 -1.54
CA ARG A 271 17.72 2.11 -2.17
C ARG A 271 16.42 1.59 -1.57
N VAL A 272 15.48 2.50 -1.36
CA VAL A 272 14.16 2.13 -0.86
C VAL A 272 13.35 1.47 -1.97
N CYS A 273 12.70 0.36 -1.64
CA CYS A 273 11.78 -0.35 -2.51
C CYS A 273 10.53 -0.72 -1.70
N ILE A 274 9.40 -0.19 -2.08
CA ILE A 274 8.10 -0.39 -1.40
C ILE A 274 7.11 -0.94 -2.41
N LEU A 275 6.53 -2.09 -2.11
CA LEU A 275 5.40 -2.67 -2.83
C LEU A 275 4.12 -2.29 -2.08
N THR A 276 3.12 -1.71 -2.76
CA THR A 276 1.84 -1.35 -2.14
C THR A 276 0.69 -1.35 -3.16
N ARG A 277 -0.52 -1.68 -2.73
CA ARG A 277 -1.70 -1.63 -3.60
C ARG A 277 -2.40 -0.27 -3.58
N SER A 278 -2.12 0.55 -2.59
CA SER A 278 -2.76 1.85 -2.41
C SER A 278 -1.92 2.97 -2.98
N ALA A 279 -2.54 3.92 -3.66
CA ALA A 279 -1.84 5.03 -4.27
C ALA A 279 -2.56 6.37 -4.05
N PHE A 280 -1.76 7.43 -4.00
CA PHE A 280 -2.21 8.80 -4.05
C PHE A 280 -1.22 9.65 -4.85
N SER A 281 -1.69 10.76 -5.43
CA SER A 281 -0.86 11.68 -6.22
C SER A 281 0.40 12.10 -5.44
N GLY A 282 1.56 12.00 -6.07
CA GLY A 282 2.85 12.35 -5.46
C GLY A 282 3.53 11.20 -4.70
N GLN A 283 2.88 10.05 -4.53
CA GLN A 283 3.46 8.91 -3.81
C GLN A 283 4.63 8.27 -4.56
N GLN A 284 4.74 8.45 -5.89
CA GLN A 284 5.86 7.96 -6.68
C GLN A 284 7.24 8.44 -6.17
N ARG A 285 7.30 9.57 -5.44
CA ARG A 285 8.54 10.09 -4.85
C ARG A 285 9.14 9.21 -3.76
N TYR A 286 8.39 8.23 -3.29
CA TYR A 286 8.78 7.36 -2.17
C TYR A 286 9.19 5.95 -2.59
N GLY A 287 9.66 5.78 -3.84
CA GLY A 287 10.22 4.50 -4.30
C GLY A 287 9.23 3.35 -4.28
N ILE A 288 7.99 3.61 -4.68
CA ILE A 288 6.91 2.64 -4.66
C ILE A 288 6.75 1.89 -5.98
N ILE A 289 6.31 0.64 -5.85
CA ILE A 289 5.77 -0.21 -6.90
C ILE A 289 4.31 -0.50 -6.51
N ASN A 290 3.37 -0.27 -7.43
CA ASN A 290 1.97 -0.62 -7.21
C ASN A 290 1.63 -1.97 -7.81
N TRP A 291 0.78 -2.73 -7.09
CA TRP A 291 0.04 -3.86 -7.67
C TRP A 291 -1.47 -3.60 -7.57
N SER A 292 -2.24 -4.33 -8.36
CA SER A 292 -3.71 -4.26 -8.39
C SER A 292 -4.32 -5.64 -8.15
#